data_b686163ac9871461b3cbb38380434ca3
#
_entry.id   b686163ac9871461b3cbb38380434ca3
#
_cell.length_a   1.000
_cell.length_b   1.000
_cell.length_c   1.000
_cell.angle_alpha   90.00
_cell.angle_beta   90.00
_cell.angle_gamma   90.00
#
_symmetry.space_group_name_H-M   'P 1'
#
loop_
_entity.id
_entity.type
_entity.pdbx_description
1 polymer ?
#
loop_
_entity_poly.entity_id
_entity_poly.type
_entity_poly.pdbx_seq_one_letter_code
_entity_poly.pdbx_strand_id
1 'polypeptide(L)'
;MTLLRISEAARFLGVSDDSVRRWVASGRLSAHTDGTGRAAVDGVEVAQLVKDGNNTLNSSGDDGVPSSARNRFHGLVTDVVMDTVMAQVELQCGPFRVVSLMSAEAARELGLEPGMPAMAVVKATTVIVERMERAEPTERPERTERADG
;
A
#
# COMPACT_ATOMS: atom_id res chain seq x y z
N MET A 1 18.76 8.24 -9.56
CA MET A 1 17.96 8.59 -8.36
C MET A 1 16.48 8.60 -8.73
N THR A 2 15.65 7.93 -7.96
CA THR A 2 14.20 7.99 -8.14
C THR A 2 13.63 9.05 -7.20
N LEU A 3 13.05 10.11 -7.76
CA LEU A 3 12.38 11.14 -7.00
C LEU A 3 10.88 10.83 -6.90
N LEU A 4 10.33 10.95 -5.70
CA LEU A 4 8.91 10.82 -5.41
C LEU A 4 8.34 12.21 -5.10
N ARG A 5 7.16 12.51 -5.63
CA ARG A 5 6.42 13.72 -5.22
C ARG A 5 5.98 13.59 -3.76
N ILE A 6 5.76 14.70 -3.11
CA ILE A 6 5.33 14.73 -1.69
C ILE A 6 4.10 13.84 -1.47
N SER A 7 3.10 13.92 -2.34
CA SER A 7 1.87 13.10 -2.23
C SER A 7 2.10 11.61 -2.44
N GLU A 8 3.03 11.23 -3.32
CA GLU A 8 3.41 9.82 -3.51
C GLU A 8 4.12 9.27 -2.27
N ALA A 9 5.09 10.02 -1.75
CA ALA A 9 5.80 9.66 -0.52
C ALA A 9 4.84 9.51 0.67
N ALA A 10 3.89 10.43 0.82
CA ALA A 10 2.87 10.39 1.86
C ALA A 10 2.03 9.10 1.81
N ARG A 11 1.64 8.67 0.60
CA ARG A 11 0.92 7.41 0.41
C ARG A 11 1.73 6.20 0.84
N PHE A 12 3.01 6.11 0.45
CA PHE A 12 3.87 4.99 0.84
C PHE A 12 4.18 4.97 2.33
N LEU A 13 4.29 6.14 2.95
CA LEU A 13 4.55 6.29 4.39
C LEU A 13 3.28 6.16 5.25
N GLY A 14 2.10 6.20 4.65
CA GLY A 14 0.83 6.16 5.38
C GLY A 14 0.57 7.42 6.23
N VAL A 15 1.04 8.57 5.77
CA VAL A 15 0.94 9.87 6.47
C VAL A 15 0.36 10.94 5.54
N SER A 16 0.07 12.12 6.09
CA SER A 16 -0.36 13.27 5.31
C SER A 16 0.80 13.95 4.57
N ASP A 17 0.48 14.67 3.51
CA ASP A 17 1.45 15.52 2.78
C ASP A 17 2.15 16.51 3.72
N ASP A 18 1.42 17.07 4.68
CA ASP A 18 1.98 18.00 5.67
C ASP A 18 3.00 17.34 6.58
N SER A 19 2.81 16.08 6.93
CA SER A 19 3.79 15.31 7.69
C SER A 19 5.09 15.14 6.91
N VAL A 20 5.01 14.81 5.61
CA VAL A 20 6.18 14.71 4.74
C VAL A 20 6.89 16.05 4.63
N ARG A 21 6.16 17.15 4.46
CA ARG A 21 6.74 18.50 4.41
C ARG A 21 7.46 18.88 5.70
N ARG A 22 6.89 18.53 6.85
CA ARG A 22 7.56 18.74 8.15
C ARG A 22 8.84 17.93 8.28
N TRP A 23 8.87 16.70 7.77
CA TRP A 23 10.07 15.86 7.78
C TRP A 23 11.16 16.40 6.85
N VAL A 24 10.78 17.00 5.73
CA VAL A 24 11.71 17.72 4.87
C VAL A 24 12.24 18.96 5.59
N ALA A 25 11.39 19.75 6.22
CA ALA A 25 11.80 20.95 6.97
C ALA A 25 12.72 20.65 8.16
N SER A 26 12.52 19.50 8.82
CA SER A 26 13.36 19.05 9.95
C SER A 26 14.63 18.33 9.53
N GLY A 27 14.86 18.09 8.22
CA GLY A 27 16.02 17.40 7.69
C GLY A 27 15.96 15.87 7.80
N ARG A 28 14.80 15.29 8.16
CA ARG A 28 14.58 13.85 8.19
C ARG A 28 14.49 13.23 6.79
N LEU A 29 14.05 14.03 5.83
CA LEU A 29 14.04 13.74 4.40
C LEU A 29 14.73 14.88 3.66
N SER A 30 15.54 14.54 2.67
CA SER A 30 16.22 15.54 1.85
C SER A 30 15.24 16.19 0.85
N ALA A 31 15.31 17.53 0.76
CA ALA A 31 14.52 18.30 -0.20
C ALA A 31 15.10 18.18 -1.60
N HIS A 32 14.27 17.83 -2.54
CA HIS A 32 14.58 17.77 -3.96
C HIS A 32 13.51 18.49 -4.77
N THR A 33 13.81 18.69 -6.03
CA THR A 33 12.87 19.24 -7.02
C THR A 33 12.84 18.29 -8.21
N ASP A 34 11.65 17.90 -8.64
CA ASP A 34 11.49 17.06 -9.82
C ASP A 34 11.77 17.85 -11.12
N GLY A 35 11.80 17.15 -12.25
CA GLY A 35 12.04 17.77 -13.57
C GLY A 35 10.99 18.81 -14.00
N THR A 36 9.88 18.94 -13.24
CA THR A 36 8.82 19.94 -13.48
C THR A 36 8.86 21.10 -12.49
N GLY A 37 9.88 21.18 -11.62
CA GLY A 37 10.02 22.24 -10.61
C GLY A 37 9.18 22.03 -9.35
N ARG A 38 8.61 20.83 -9.14
CA ARG A 38 7.82 20.53 -7.95
C ARG A 38 8.65 19.88 -6.86
N ALA A 39 8.28 20.15 -5.61
CA ALA A 39 8.91 19.55 -4.45
C ALA A 39 8.82 18.00 -4.49
N ALA A 40 9.95 17.37 -4.27
CA ALA A 40 10.12 15.92 -4.29
C ALA A 40 11.08 15.47 -3.19
N VAL A 41 11.09 14.18 -2.92
CA VAL A 41 11.99 13.52 -1.97
C VAL A 41 12.65 12.31 -2.62
N ASP A 42 13.78 11.86 -2.08
CA ASP A 42 14.46 10.66 -2.57
C ASP A 42 13.67 9.40 -2.21
N GLY A 43 13.38 8.59 -3.22
CA GLY A 43 12.69 7.32 -3.06
C GLY A 43 13.43 6.32 -2.17
N VAL A 44 14.76 6.36 -2.13
CA VAL A 44 15.58 5.50 -1.25
C VAL A 44 15.38 5.89 0.21
N GLU A 45 15.39 7.19 0.53
CA GLU A 45 15.13 7.67 1.89
C GLU A 45 13.71 7.31 2.35
N VAL A 46 12.72 7.45 1.46
CA VAL A 46 11.33 7.03 1.75
C VAL A 46 11.26 5.52 2.00
N ALA A 47 11.90 4.71 1.16
CA ALA A 47 11.94 3.26 1.33
C ALA A 47 12.56 2.84 2.68
N GLN A 48 13.60 3.54 3.12
CA GLN A 48 14.22 3.27 4.42
C GLN A 48 13.26 3.61 5.58
N LEU A 49 12.58 4.74 5.52
CA LEU A 49 11.58 5.10 6.54
C LEU A 49 10.41 4.11 6.61
N VAL A 50 9.93 3.64 5.47
CA VAL A 50 8.89 2.59 5.41
C VAL A 50 9.39 1.31 6.07
N LYS A 51 10.61 0.91 5.76
CA LYS A 51 11.23 -0.31 6.33
C LYS A 51 11.37 -0.20 7.85
N ASP A 52 11.84 0.92 8.35
CA ASP A 52 12.03 1.15 9.78
C ASP A 52 10.67 1.19 10.53
N GLY A 53 9.65 1.80 9.93
CA GLY A 53 8.29 1.83 10.46
C GLY A 53 7.63 0.46 10.50
N ASN A 54 7.83 -0.37 9.48
CA ASN A 54 7.24 -1.69 9.40
C ASN A 54 7.92 -2.73 10.32
N ASN A 55 9.16 -2.51 10.71
CA ASN A 55 9.83 -3.40 11.66
C ASN A 55 9.13 -3.46 13.02
N THR A 56 8.43 -2.42 13.42
CA THR A 56 7.64 -2.40 14.65
C THR A 56 6.28 -3.10 14.51
N LEU A 57 5.71 -3.11 13.31
CA LEU A 57 4.41 -3.74 13.03
C LEU A 57 4.52 -5.25 12.75
N ASN A 58 5.60 -5.68 12.12
CA ASN A 58 5.84 -7.09 11.83
C ASN A 58 6.33 -7.91 13.03
N SER A 59 6.86 -7.26 14.05
CA SER A 59 7.27 -7.92 15.30
C SER A 59 6.10 -8.21 16.25
N SER A 60 4.92 -7.65 15.99
CA SER A 60 3.73 -7.87 16.83
C SER A 60 2.91 -9.11 16.44
N GLY A 61 3.33 -9.86 15.44
CA GLY A 61 2.59 -11.00 14.87
C GLY A 61 3.35 -12.31 14.85
N ASP A 62 4.41 -12.44 15.64
CA ASP A 62 5.05 -13.73 15.86
C ASP A 62 4.32 -14.47 16.97
N ASP A 63 3.15 -15.02 16.63
CA ASP A 63 2.35 -15.86 17.52
C ASP A 63 3.01 -17.23 17.79
N GLY A 64 4.31 -17.34 17.54
CA GLY A 64 5.08 -18.55 17.78
C GLY A 64 4.76 -19.72 16.86
N VAL A 65 3.94 -19.51 15.82
CA VAL A 65 3.62 -20.55 14.84
C VAL A 65 4.70 -20.57 13.75
N PRO A 66 5.51 -21.63 13.65
CA PRO A 66 6.50 -21.76 12.60
C PRO A 66 5.82 -21.72 11.22
N SER A 67 6.19 -20.77 10.37
CA SER A 67 5.64 -20.60 9.04
C SER A 67 6.72 -20.21 8.04
N SER A 68 6.64 -20.76 6.83
CA SER A 68 7.48 -20.35 5.71
C SER A 68 6.95 -19.10 4.99
N ALA A 69 5.78 -18.63 5.34
CA ALA A 69 5.22 -17.41 4.78
C ALA A 69 5.94 -16.17 5.33
N ARG A 70 6.27 -15.22 4.45
CA ARG A 70 6.98 -13.99 4.79
C ARG A 70 6.10 -12.74 4.74
N ASN A 71 4.90 -12.87 4.19
CA ASN A 71 3.96 -11.76 4.02
C ASN A 71 2.76 -11.99 4.93
N ARG A 72 2.58 -11.13 5.91
CA ARG A 72 1.49 -11.19 6.90
C ARG A 72 0.86 -9.81 7.00
N PHE A 73 -0.44 -9.75 6.77
CA PHE A 73 -1.20 -8.49 6.77
C PHE A 73 -2.34 -8.58 7.79
N HIS A 74 -2.27 -7.76 8.81
CA HIS A 74 -3.39 -7.61 9.75
C HIS A 74 -4.54 -6.88 9.06
N GLY A 75 -5.72 -7.43 9.17
CA GLY A 75 -6.90 -6.88 8.53
C GLY A 75 -8.18 -7.13 9.30
N LEU A 76 -9.24 -6.54 8.79
CA LEU A 76 -10.61 -6.74 9.22
C LEU A 76 -11.37 -7.44 8.11
N VAL A 77 -12.08 -8.51 8.41
CA VAL A 77 -13.00 -9.14 7.46
C VAL A 77 -14.12 -8.17 7.16
N THR A 78 -14.31 -7.85 5.88
CA THR A 78 -15.34 -6.90 5.42
C THR A 78 -16.50 -7.60 4.73
N ASP A 79 -16.26 -8.75 4.10
CA ASP A 79 -17.29 -9.53 3.42
C ASP A 79 -16.94 -11.01 3.34
N VAL A 80 -17.95 -11.86 3.40
CA VAL A 80 -17.85 -13.31 3.21
C VAL A 80 -18.98 -13.75 2.28
N VAL A 81 -18.64 -14.15 1.07
CA VAL A 81 -19.58 -14.71 0.10
C VAL A 81 -19.32 -16.20 -0.01
N MET A 82 -20.31 -17.02 0.27
CA MET A 82 -20.17 -18.47 0.38
C MET A 82 -21.29 -19.20 -0.35
N ASP A 83 -20.91 -20.19 -1.12
CA ASP A 83 -21.81 -21.22 -1.60
C ASP A 83 -21.57 -22.56 -0.87
N THR A 84 -22.06 -23.67 -1.40
CA THR A 84 -21.88 -25.00 -0.77
C THR A 84 -20.44 -25.50 -0.78
N VAL A 85 -19.61 -25.04 -1.70
CA VAL A 85 -18.25 -25.56 -1.96
C VAL A 85 -17.18 -24.55 -1.65
N MET A 86 -17.36 -23.30 -2.06
CA MET A 86 -16.35 -22.25 -2.02
C MET A 86 -16.80 -21.03 -1.21
N ALA A 87 -15.83 -20.35 -0.67
CA ALA A 87 -16.01 -19.05 -0.01
C ALA A 87 -15.02 -18.04 -0.55
N GLN A 88 -15.49 -16.83 -0.79
CA GLN A 88 -14.66 -15.65 -1.03
C GLN A 88 -14.69 -14.79 0.23
N VAL A 89 -13.54 -14.55 0.80
CA VAL A 89 -13.36 -13.71 1.98
C VAL A 89 -12.60 -12.44 1.59
N GLU A 90 -13.16 -11.31 1.95
CA GLU A 90 -12.57 -10.01 1.72
C GLU A 90 -12.08 -9.42 3.04
N LEU A 91 -10.85 -8.90 3.04
CA LEU A 91 -10.25 -8.23 4.18
C LEU A 91 -9.83 -6.82 3.78
N GLN A 92 -9.95 -5.89 4.73
CA GLN A 92 -9.32 -4.58 4.64
C GLN A 92 -8.06 -4.58 5.49
N CYS A 93 -6.89 -4.51 4.85
CA CYS A 93 -5.58 -4.49 5.50
C CYS A 93 -4.96 -3.10 5.35
N GLY A 94 -5.17 -2.21 6.33
CA GLY A 94 -4.84 -0.80 6.19
C GLY A 94 -5.61 -0.18 5.01
N PRO A 95 -4.95 0.47 4.04
CA PRO A 95 -5.61 1.04 2.86
C PRO A 95 -5.86 0.00 1.75
N PHE A 96 -5.51 -1.27 1.95
CA PHE A 96 -5.54 -2.31 0.91
C PHE A 96 -6.66 -3.30 1.13
N ARG A 97 -7.36 -3.63 0.05
CA ARG A 97 -8.32 -4.72 -0.02
C ARG A 97 -7.60 -6.01 -0.41
N VAL A 98 -7.74 -7.05 0.38
CA VAL A 98 -7.19 -8.38 0.12
C VAL A 98 -8.33 -9.37 -0.03
N VAL A 99 -8.30 -10.18 -1.08
CA VAL A 99 -9.33 -11.19 -1.37
C VAL A 99 -8.71 -12.57 -1.30
N SER A 100 -9.36 -13.47 -0.58
CA SER A 100 -9.01 -14.89 -0.48
C SER A 100 -10.13 -15.77 -0.99
N LEU A 101 -9.79 -16.80 -1.73
CA LEU A 101 -10.69 -17.90 -2.08
C LEU A 101 -10.26 -19.13 -1.29
N MET A 102 -11.22 -19.76 -0.65
CA MET A 102 -11.03 -20.98 0.13
C MET A 102 -12.24 -21.90 0.00
N SER A 103 -12.14 -23.12 0.53
CA SER A 103 -13.31 -23.97 0.64
C SER A 103 -14.31 -23.39 1.65
N ALA A 104 -15.59 -23.61 1.40
CA ALA A 104 -16.64 -23.22 2.35
C ALA A 104 -16.43 -23.88 3.72
N GLU A 105 -15.93 -25.12 3.75
CA GLU A 105 -15.57 -25.84 4.97
C GLU A 105 -14.50 -25.10 5.77
N ALA A 106 -13.42 -24.67 5.13
CA ALA A 106 -12.34 -23.91 5.79
C ALA A 106 -12.84 -22.58 6.36
N ALA A 107 -13.68 -21.86 5.63
CA ALA A 107 -14.27 -20.61 6.10
C ALA A 107 -15.16 -20.81 7.34
N ARG A 108 -15.91 -21.91 7.39
CA ARG A 108 -16.72 -22.28 8.57
C ARG A 108 -15.87 -22.70 9.76
N GLU A 109 -14.83 -23.49 9.54
CA GLU A 109 -13.90 -23.92 10.60
C GLU A 109 -13.17 -22.74 11.22
N LEU A 110 -12.77 -21.75 10.42
CA LEU A 110 -12.17 -20.50 10.88
C LEU A 110 -13.20 -19.54 11.51
N GLY A 111 -14.50 -19.81 11.34
CA GLY A 111 -15.57 -18.95 11.86
C GLY A 111 -15.56 -17.55 11.28
N LEU A 112 -15.15 -17.38 10.01
CA LEU A 112 -14.98 -16.08 9.40
C LEU A 112 -16.33 -15.40 9.17
N GLU A 113 -16.45 -14.18 9.68
CA GLU A 113 -17.61 -13.32 9.50
C GLU A 113 -17.20 -11.84 9.45
N PRO A 114 -17.98 -10.96 8.79
CA PRO A 114 -17.69 -9.55 8.76
C PRO A 114 -17.52 -8.94 10.15
N GLY A 115 -16.50 -8.10 10.31
CA GLY A 115 -16.16 -7.46 11.58
C GLY A 115 -15.13 -8.20 12.42
N MET A 116 -14.70 -9.39 12.01
CA MET A 116 -13.64 -10.11 12.70
C MET A 116 -12.25 -9.62 12.30
N PRO A 117 -11.33 -9.46 13.26
CA PRO A 117 -9.90 -9.35 12.94
C PRO A 117 -9.41 -10.67 12.33
N ALA A 118 -8.62 -10.57 11.27
CA ALA A 118 -7.99 -11.71 10.63
C ALA A 118 -6.64 -11.31 10.04
N MET A 119 -5.84 -12.29 9.70
CA MET A 119 -4.54 -12.09 9.09
C MET A 119 -4.50 -12.73 7.71
N ALA A 120 -4.19 -11.95 6.70
CA ALA A 120 -3.86 -12.46 5.38
C ALA A 120 -2.39 -12.89 5.35
N VAL A 121 -2.13 -14.13 5.02
CA VAL A 121 -0.79 -14.72 4.99
C VAL A 121 -0.50 -15.18 3.57
N VAL A 122 0.59 -14.70 2.98
CA VAL A 122 0.96 -15.01 1.60
C VAL A 122 2.40 -15.50 1.52
N LYS A 123 2.61 -16.69 0.96
CA LYS A 123 3.95 -17.19 0.71
C LYS A 123 4.68 -16.31 -0.31
N ALA A 124 5.95 -16.05 -0.09
CA ALA A 124 6.78 -15.26 -1.00
C ALA A 124 6.79 -15.81 -2.43
N THR A 125 6.68 -17.12 -2.60
CA THR A 125 6.65 -17.80 -3.90
C THR A 125 5.39 -17.52 -4.74
N THR A 126 4.32 -17.01 -4.13
CA THR A 126 3.05 -16.69 -4.80
C THR A 126 2.83 -15.20 -5.00
N VAL A 127 3.75 -14.37 -4.55
CA VAL A 127 3.67 -12.91 -4.74
C VAL A 127 4.17 -12.54 -6.12
N ILE A 128 3.33 -11.87 -6.90
CA ILE A 128 3.65 -11.32 -8.20
C ILE A 128 3.98 -9.84 -8.03
N VAL A 129 5.08 -9.39 -8.63
CA VAL A 129 5.50 -7.99 -8.59
C VAL A 129 5.36 -7.39 -9.97
N GLU A 130 4.64 -6.29 -10.06
CA GLU A 130 4.48 -5.50 -11.28
C GLU A 130 5.17 -4.15 -11.11
N ARG A 131 5.79 -3.66 -12.16
CA ARG A 131 6.35 -2.31 -12.19
C ARG A 131 5.23 -1.30 -12.43
N MET A 132 5.16 -0.31 -11.57
CA MET A 132 4.28 0.83 -11.81
C MET A 132 4.90 1.75 -12.87
N GLU A 133 4.22 1.92 -14.00
CA GLU A 133 4.58 2.96 -14.95
C GLU A 133 4.03 4.30 -14.46
N ARG A 134 4.87 5.34 -14.45
CA ARG A 134 4.40 6.70 -14.21
C ARG A 134 3.56 7.12 -15.41
N ALA A 135 2.31 7.52 -15.17
CA ALA A 135 1.53 8.22 -16.17
C ALA A 135 2.30 9.49 -16.55
N GLU A 136 2.76 9.58 -17.81
CA GLU A 136 3.28 10.82 -18.35
C GLU A 136 2.18 11.88 -18.26
N PRO A 137 2.52 13.14 -17.88
CA PRO A 137 1.53 14.22 -17.89
C PRO A 137 1.03 14.34 -19.33
N THR A 138 -0.23 14.11 -19.55
CA THR A 138 -0.88 14.39 -20.83
C THR A 138 -0.70 15.88 -21.07
N GLU A 139 0.08 16.26 -22.08
CA GLU A 139 0.17 17.65 -22.55
C GLU A 139 -1.27 18.11 -22.83
N ARG A 140 -1.73 19.09 -22.09
CA ARG A 140 -2.97 19.77 -22.43
C ARG A 140 -2.77 20.38 -23.82
N PRO A 141 -3.64 20.09 -24.80
CA PRO A 141 -3.56 20.81 -26.05
C PRO A 141 -3.70 22.31 -25.74
N GLU A 142 -2.74 23.09 -26.20
CA GLU A 142 -2.79 24.56 -26.13
C GLU A 142 -4.12 25.00 -26.71
N ARG A 143 -4.91 25.71 -25.91
CA ARG A 143 -6.06 26.46 -26.41
C ARG A 143 -5.52 27.50 -27.37
N THR A 144 -5.70 27.26 -28.65
CA THR A 144 -5.51 28.30 -29.66
C THR A 144 -6.59 29.36 -29.37
N GLU A 145 -6.22 30.46 -28.73
CA GLU A 145 -7.06 31.65 -28.73
C GLU A 145 -7.19 32.10 -30.18
N ARG A 146 -8.37 31.89 -30.76
CA ARG A 146 -8.77 32.61 -31.94
C ARG A 146 -9.01 34.04 -31.49
N ALA A 147 -8.08 34.92 -31.82
CA ALA A 147 -8.33 36.33 -31.86
C ALA A 147 -9.28 36.59 -33.03
N ASP A 148 -10.56 36.81 -32.73
CA ASP A 148 -11.46 37.48 -33.62
C ASP A 148 -11.27 38.99 -33.45
N GLY A 149 -10.71 39.59 -34.54
CA GLY A 149 -10.68 41.00 -34.70
C GLY A 149 -12.01 41.55 -35.19
#